data_428e0de8add7fa2eeae9e71808f79eea
#
_entry.id   428e0de8add7fa2eeae9e71808f79eea
#
_cell.length_a   1.000
_cell.length_b   1.000
_cell.length_c   1.000
_cell.angle_alpha   90.00
_cell.angle_beta   90.00
_cell.angle_gamma   90.00
#
_symmetry.space_group_name_H-M   'P 1'
#
loop_
_entity.id
_entity.type
_entity.pdbx_description
1 polymer ?
#
loop_
_entity_poly.entity_id
_entity_poly.type
_entity_poly.pdbx_seq_one_letter_code
_entity_poly.pdbx_strand_id
1 'polypeptide(L)'
;MILCFCLLWGSGTPVKAAPAALTSLTFDADYYYNTYPDLQAALGYDYNSLYQHYLTSGLAEGRSGSAEFNCLVYRNNYPDLQAAFGNDYRAYCVHYETYGKAEGRSASGDGMALAPAGAKDNTAASAEAPENTLLGSYATAYNPNISRAVNIALAASRINGVVIQPGDSFSFNHTILPRTAANGYVEANVIVNKKYVPGTGGGICQVSSTLYAAMLTAGLPATERHPHSLNVGYIPEGMDATISGNALDLRFT
;
A
#
# COMPACT_ATOMS: atom_id res chain seq x y z
N MET A 1 -7.80 -5.52 13.24
CA MET A 1 -7.38 -5.42 11.83
C MET A 1 -6.46 -6.58 11.49
N ILE A 2 -6.53 -7.08 10.29
CA ILE A 2 -5.70 -8.19 9.82
C ILE A 2 -4.65 -7.61 8.87
N LEU A 3 -3.38 -7.91 9.11
CA LEU A 3 -2.28 -7.68 8.20
C LEU A 3 -2.10 -8.95 7.38
N CYS A 4 -2.31 -8.88 6.07
CA CYS A 4 -2.17 -10.03 5.17
C CYS A 4 -1.18 -9.67 4.05
N PHE A 5 -0.28 -10.58 3.75
CA PHE A 5 0.58 -10.53 2.58
C PHE A 5 0.28 -11.70 1.66
N CYS A 6 0.11 -11.38 0.37
CA CYS A 6 0.01 -12.34 -0.70
C CYS A 6 1.20 -12.16 -1.64
N LEU A 7 1.97 -13.21 -1.86
CA LEU A 7 3.08 -13.23 -2.81
C LEU A 7 2.58 -13.82 -4.13
N LEU A 8 2.72 -13.06 -5.22
CA LEU A 8 2.25 -13.44 -6.55
C LEU A 8 3.44 -13.62 -7.49
N TRP A 9 3.37 -14.63 -8.35
CA TRP A 9 4.29 -14.83 -9.45
C TRP A 9 3.61 -14.46 -10.76
N GLY A 10 4.22 -13.57 -11.54
CA GLY A 10 3.74 -13.19 -12.87
C GLY A 10 4.87 -13.20 -13.88
N SER A 11 4.63 -13.74 -15.08
CA SER A 11 5.54 -13.63 -16.22
C SER A 11 5.24 -12.31 -16.93
N GLY A 12 6.02 -11.25 -16.66
CA GLY A 12 5.73 -9.98 -17.31
C GLY A 12 6.82 -8.92 -17.15
N THR A 13 6.81 -8.01 -18.06
CA THR A 13 7.65 -6.83 -18.25
C THR A 13 7.91 -6.02 -16.94
N PRO A 14 9.04 -5.30 -16.84
CA PRO A 14 9.43 -4.60 -15.62
C PRO A 14 8.35 -3.59 -15.20
N VAL A 15 7.72 -3.83 -14.07
CA VAL A 15 6.81 -2.88 -13.45
C VAL A 15 7.61 -2.00 -12.50
N LYS A 16 7.56 -0.71 -12.79
CA LYS A 16 8.08 0.40 -11.99
C LYS A 16 7.72 0.22 -10.51
N ALA A 17 8.65 0.56 -9.61
CA ALA A 17 8.48 0.51 -8.16
C ALA A 17 7.07 0.92 -7.70
N ALA A 18 6.51 0.16 -6.75
CA ALA A 18 5.19 0.46 -6.21
C ALA A 18 5.17 1.88 -5.64
N PRO A 19 4.17 2.67 -5.99
CA PRO A 19 4.09 4.05 -5.55
C PRO A 19 3.82 4.13 -4.04
N ALA A 20 4.44 5.10 -3.39
CA ALA A 20 4.13 5.52 -2.03
C ALA A 20 2.61 5.65 -1.80
N ALA A 21 2.16 5.58 -0.56
CA ALA A 21 0.77 5.90 -0.24
C ALA A 21 0.43 7.28 -0.82
N LEU A 22 -0.77 7.41 -1.39
CA LEU A 22 -1.23 8.68 -1.93
C LEU A 22 -1.29 9.71 -0.81
N THR A 23 -0.92 10.95 -1.12
CA THR A 23 -0.97 12.07 -0.20
C THR A 23 -2.37 12.71 -0.20
N SER A 24 -2.59 13.68 0.69
CA SER A 24 -3.84 14.47 0.71
C SER A 24 -4.11 15.26 -0.58
N LEU A 25 -3.12 15.37 -1.47
CA LEU A 25 -3.31 15.98 -2.79
C LEU A 25 -4.27 15.17 -3.66
N THR A 26 -4.20 13.83 -3.60
CA THR A 26 -5.03 12.95 -4.43
C THR A 26 -6.03 12.14 -3.65
N PHE A 27 -5.83 11.97 -2.33
CA PHE A 27 -6.81 11.33 -1.44
C PHE A 27 -6.85 12.00 -0.07
N ASP A 28 -7.94 12.68 0.22
CA ASP A 28 -8.32 13.24 1.50
C ASP A 28 -9.54 12.48 2.03
N ALA A 29 -9.40 11.80 3.15
CA ALA A 29 -10.46 10.94 3.68
C ALA A 29 -11.67 11.73 4.16
N ASP A 30 -11.47 12.93 4.73
CA ASP A 30 -12.56 13.80 5.17
C ASP A 30 -13.36 14.29 3.97
N TYR A 31 -12.67 14.76 2.93
CA TYR A 31 -13.30 15.16 1.67
C TYR A 31 -14.07 13.99 1.06
N TYR A 32 -13.43 12.81 0.95
CA TYR A 32 -14.02 11.62 0.32
C TYR A 32 -15.27 11.14 1.07
N TYR A 33 -15.19 11.06 2.40
CA TYR A 33 -16.31 10.68 3.24
C TYR A 33 -17.49 11.67 3.13
N ASN A 34 -17.21 12.98 3.20
CA ASN A 34 -18.25 14.00 3.18
C ASN A 34 -18.89 14.17 1.79
N THR A 35 -18.14 13.85 0.73
CA THR A 35 -18.61 13.98 -0.65
C THR A 35 -19.52 12.83 -1.08
N TYR A 36 -19.38 11.64 -0.51
CA TYR A 36 -20.09 10.44 -0.95
C TYR A 36 -20.96 9.82 0.16
N PRO A 37 -22.28 10.19 0.22
CA PRO A 37 -23.20 9.70 1.27
C PRO A 37 -23.39 8.17 1.27
N ASP A 38 -23.23 7.51 0.12
CA ASP A 38 -23.29 6.06 0.02
C ASP A 38 -22.14 5.38 0.80
N LEU A 39 -20.96 6.01 0.83
CA LEU A 39 -19.82 5.53 1.61
C LEU A 39 -20.01 5.78 3.10
N GLN A 40 -20.66 6.87 3.47
CA GLN A 40 -21.03 7.14 4.87
C GLN A 40 -21.90 6.00 5.43
N ALA A 41 -22.89 5.58 4.64
CA ALA A 41 -23.80 4.50 5.03
C ALA A 41 -23.12 3.12 5.03
N ALA A 42 -22.24 2.84 4.06
CA ALA A 42 -21.64 1.52 3.86
C ALA A 42 -20.39 1.26 4.71
N LEU A 43 -19.54 2.29 4.89
CA LEU A 43 -18.21 2.13 5.49
C LEU A 43 -18.06 2.88 6.82
N GLY A 44 -18.93 3.87 7.09
CA GLY A 44 -18.71 4.81 8.18
C GLY A 44 -17.41 5.62 7.98
N TYR A 45 -17.01 6.38 9.01
CA TYR A 45 -15.73 7.08 8.96
C TYR A 45 -14.60 6.16 9.43
N ASP A 46 -14.03 5.37 8.50
CA ASP A 46 -12.81 4.62 8.69
C ASP A 46 -11.83 4.91 7.54
N TYR A 47 -10.71 5.58 7.85
CA TYR A 47 -9.72 5.99 6.86
C TYR A 47 -9.30 4.84 5.95
N ASN A 48 -9.02 3.67 6.52
CA ASN A 48 -8.50 2.55 5.73
C ASN A 48 -9.56 1.99 4.78
N SER A 49 -10.80 1.86 5.23
CA SER A 49 -11.91 1.40 4.39
C SER A 49 -12.17 2.39 3.25
N LEU A 50 -12.18 3.70 3.55
CA LEU A 50 -12.35 4.76 2.55
C LEU A 50 -11.19 4.76 1.54
N TYR A 51 -9.94 4.65 2.01
CA TYR A 51 -8.76 4.60 1.16
C TYR A 51 -8.73 3.35 0.27
N GLN A 52 -9.04 2.18 0.84
CA GLN A 52 -9.14 0.95 0.05
C GLN A 52 -10.26 1.04 -0.99
N HIS A 53 -11.43 1.55 -0.62
CA HIS A 53 -12.51 1.79 -1.58
C HIS A 53 -12.05 2.71 -2.71
N TYR A 54 -11.36 3.82 -2.39
CA TYR A 54 -10.85 4.75 -3.39
C TYR A 54 -9.92 4.05 -4.38
N LEU A 55 -8.97 3.26 -3.90
CA LEU A 55 -8.00 2.57 -4.76
C LEU A 55 -8.62 1.45 -5.61
N THR A 56 -9.57 0.69 -5.06
CA THR A 56 -10.12 -0.51 -5.72
C THR A 56 -11.32 -0.23 -6.61
N SER A 57 -12.08 0.81 -6.30
CA SER A 57 -13.35 1.16 -6.96
C SER A 57 -13.44 2.63 -7.34
N GLY A 58 -13.20 3.52 -6.38
CA GLY A 58 -13.45 4.95 -6.51
C GLY A 58 -12.70 5.61 -7.68
N LEU A 59 -11.45 5.23 -7.92
CA LEU A 59 -10.66 5.74 -9.05
C LEU A 59 -11.29 5.36 -10.39
N ALA A 60 -11.73 4.12 -10.55
CA ALA A 60 -12.37 3.63 -11.78
C ALA A 60 -13.80 4.19 -11.95
N GLU A 61 -14.50 4.43 -10.84
CA GLU A 61 -15.81 5.08 -10.80
C GLU A 61 -15.74 6.59 -11.10
N GLY A 62 -14.53 7.16 -11.16
CA GLY A 62 -14.34 8.60 -11.37
C GLY A 62 -14.65 9.47 -10.16
N ARG A 63 -14.63 8.88 -8.96
CA ARG A 63 -14.80 9.64 -7.72
C ARG A 63 -13.58 10.52 -7.46
N SER A 64 -13.83 11.77 -7.07
CA SER A 64 -12.76 12.68 -6.65
C SER A 64 -12.24 12.25 -5.29
N GLY A 65 -10.95 11.98 -5.18
CA GLY A 65 -10.31 11.61 -3.92
C GLY A 65 -10.02 12.80 -3.01
N SER A 66 -9.91 14.01 -3.60
CA SER A 66 -9.73 15.28 -2.90
C SER A 66 -10.40 16.41 -3.68
N ALA A 67 -10.45 17.61 -3.09
CA ALA A 67 -10.96 18.80 -3.78
C ALA A 67 -10.11 19.20 -5.00
N GLU A 68 -8.84 18.80 -5.03
CA GLU A 68 -7.90 19.18 -6.07
C GLU A 68 -7.72 18.11 -7.17
N PHE A 69 -8.19 16.87 -6.93
CA PHE A 69 -7.87 15.76 -7.82
C PHE A 69 -9.06 14.84 -8.11
N ASN A 70 -9.36 14.73 -9.39
CA ASN A 70 -10.19 13.69 -9.97
C ASN A 70 -9.39 12.94 -11.04
N CYS A 71 -9.23 11.63 -10.88
CA CYS A 71 -8.40 10.80 -11.74
C CYS A 71 -8.89 10.81 -13.21
N LEU A 72 -10.20 10.73 -13.44
CA LEU A 72 -10.74 10.71 -14.81
C LEU A 72 -10.62 12.08 -15.48
N VAL A 73 -10.82 13.18 -14.73
CA VAL A 73 -10.58 14.53 -15.24
C VAL A 73 -9.12 14.68 -15.64
N TYR A 74 -8.20 14.28 -14.76
CA TYR A 74 -6.77 14.34 -15.04
C TYR A 74 -6.37 13.50 -16.26
N ARG A 75 -6.84 12.25 -16.32
CA ARG A 75 -6.65 11.38 -17.47
C ARG A 75 -7.14 12.01 -18.78
N ASN A 76 -8.35 12.57 -18.78
CA ASN A 76 -8.97 13.12 -19.97
C ASN A 76 -8.30 14.40 -20.47
N ASN A 77 -7.72 15.19 -19.57
CA ASN A 77 -7.01 16.43 -19.93
C ASN A 77 -5.65 16.17 -20.56
N TYR A 78 -5.05 14.97 -20.38
CA TYR A 78 -3.66 14.72 -20.78
C TYR A 78 -3.52 13.42 -21.60
N PRO A 79 -3.65 13.50 -22.96
CA PRO A 79 -3.50 12.35 -23.84
C PRO A 79 -2.12 11.67 -23.77
N ASP A 80 -1.08 12.41 -23.43
CA ASP A 80 0.27 11.88 -23.18
C ASP A 80 0.27 10.88 -22.01
N LEU A 81 -0.47 11.18 -20.97
CA LEU A 81 -0.62 10.29 -19.82
C LEU A 81 -1.53 9.09 -20.14
N GLN A 82 -2.55 9.28 -20.99
CA GLN A 82 -3.37 8.16 -21.46
C GLN A 82 -2.54 7.13 -22.21
N ALA A 83 -1.65 7.60 -23.08
CA ALA A 83 -0.75 6.72 -23.82
C ALA A 83 0.26 6.00 -22.92
N ALA A 84 0.70 6.67 -21.84
CA ALA A 84 1.69 6.12 -20.91
C ALA A 84 1.08 5.15 -19.87
N PHE A 85 -0.11 5.44 -19.36
CA PHE A 85 -0.69 4.75 -18.19
C PHE A 85 -1.94 3.93 -18.50
N GLY A 86 -2.60 4.18 -19.65
CA GLY A 86 -3.82 3.45 -20.05
C GLY A 86 -4.89 3.46 -18.96
N ASN A 87 -5.19 2.30 -18.38
CA ASN A 87 -6.16 2.11 -17.30
C ASN A 87 -5.52 1.94 -15.92
N ASP A 88 -4.23 2.21 -15.78
CA ASP A 88 -3.59 2.27 -14.45
C ASP A 88 -3.95 3.61 -13.77
N TYR A 89 -5.14 3.67 -13.20
CA TYR A 89 -5.66 4.88 -12.54
C TYR A 89 -4.79 5.37 -11.39
N ARG A 90 -4.09 4.46 -10.71
CA ARG A 90 -3.17 4.83 -9.63
C ARG A 90 -1.94 5.58 -10.17
N ALA A 91 -1.45 5.22 -11.35
CA ALA A 91 -0.33 5.92 -11.97
C ALA A 91 -0.63 7.40 -12.23
N TYR A 92 -1.87 7.76 -12.52
CA TYR A 92 -2.28 9.17 -12.66
C TYR A 92 -2.19 9.93 -11.33
N CYS A 93 -2.61 9.31 -10.21
CA CYS A 93 -2.46 9.90 -8.89
C CYS A 93 -0.99 10.19 -8.57
N VAL A 94 -0.14 9.17 -8.73
CA VAL A 94 1.31 9.27 -8.46
C VAL A 94 1.96 10.31 -9.37
N HIS A 95 1.60 10.35 -10.65
CA HIS A 95 2.12 11.36 -11.57
C HIS A 95 1.73 12.77 -11.14
N TYR A 96 0.46 12.98 -10.73
CA TYR A 96 0.00 14.28 -10.26
C TYR A 96 0.77 14.76 -9.03
N GLU A 97 0.97 13.87 -8.05
CA GLU A 97 1.71 14.18 -6.82
C GLU A 97 3.20 14.46 -7.07
N THR A 98 3.80 13.73 -8.02
CA THR A 98 5.25 13.79 -8.24
C THR A 98 5.63 14.93 -9.20
N TYR A 99 4.83 15.15 -10.23
CA TYR A 99 5.13 16.07 -11.33
C TYR A 99 3.98 17.00 -11.66
N GLY A 100 2.77 16.47 -11.85
CA GLY A 100 1.66 17.19 -12.45
C GLY A 100 1.27 18.46 -11.71
N LYS A 101 1.26 18.45 -10.37
CA LYS A 101 1.01 19.64 -9.55
C LYS A 101 2.07 20.72 -9.77
N ALA A 102 3.35 20.35 -9.78
CA ALA A 102 4.47 21.27 -10.01
C ALA A 102 4.51 21.78 -11.45
N GLU A 103 4.05 21.00 -12.42
CA GLU A 103 3.91 21.39 -13.82
C GLU A 103 2.68 22.28 -14.08
N GLY A 104 1.85 22.53 -13.05
CA GLY A 104 0.61 23.29 -13.17
C GLY A 104 -0.48 22.55 -13.95
N ARG A 105 -0.43 21.23 -14.04
CA ARG A 105 -1.47 20.42 -14.69
C ARG A 105 -2.74 20.43 -13.85
N SER A 106 -3.89 20.67 -14.50
CA SER A 106 -5.19 20.68 -13.84
C SER A 106 -5.75 19.27 -13.72
N ALA A 107 -6.17 18.90 -12.51
CA ALA A 107 -6.85 17.65 -12.20
C ALA A 107 -8.21 17.88 -11.54
N SER A 108 -8.61 19.13 -11.35
CA SER A 108 -9.92 19.57 -10.88
C SER A 108 -10.63 20.34 -12.00
N GLY A 109 -11.91 20.21 -12.09
CA GLY A 109 -12.75 20.97 -13.01
C GLY A 109 -14.21 20.58 -12.79
N ASP A 110 -15.14 21.47 -13.09
CA ASP A 110 -16.58 21.24 -13.07
C ASP A 110 -17.05 20.26 -14.16
N GLY A 111 -16.25 19.25 -14.41
CA GLY A 111 -16.50 18.19 -15.37
C GLY A 111 -17.44 17.15 -14.79
N MET A 112 -18.74 17.44 -14.86
CA MET A 112 -19.88 16.52 -14.80
C MET A 112 -19.71 15.36 -13.80
N ALA A 113 -20.43 15.45 -12.69
CA ALA A 113 -20.91 14.27 -12.00
C ALA A 113 -21.53 13.33 -13.04
N LEU A 114 -20.80 12.32 -13.46
CA LEU A 114 -21.41 11.20 -14.18
C LEU A 114 -22.30 10.49 -13.16
N ALA A 115 -23.60 10.56 -13.42
CA ALA A 115 -24.58 9.71 -12.77
C ALA A 115 -24.11 8.25 -12.80
N PRO A 116 -24.52 7.42 -11.83
CA PRO A 116 -24.12 6.03 -11.79
C PRO A 116 -24.49 5.36 -13.11
N ALA A 117 -23.50 5.06 -13.94
CA ALA A 117 -23.71 4.32 -15.17
C ALA A 117 -24.08 2.89 -14.78
N GLY A 118 -25.35 2.58 -14.99
CA GLY A 118 -25.87 1.23 -14.87
C GLY A 118 -24.98 0.26 -15.63
N ALA A 119 -24.76 -0.90 -15.05
CA ALA A 119 -24.05 -2.03 -15.61
C ALA A 119 -24.46 -2.22 -17.08
N LYS A 120 -23.53 -2.00 -18.00
CA LYS A 120 -23.62 -2.50 -19.37
C LYS A 120 -22.47 -3.44 -19.61
N ASP A 121 -22.91 -4.67 -19.81
CA ASP A 121 -22.18 -5.80 -20.37
C ASP A 121 -21.21 -5.31 -21.48
N ASN A 122 -19.90 -5.43 -21.21
CA ASN A 122 -18.86 -5.24 -22.21
C ASN A 122 -18.14 -6.56 -22.41
N THR A 123 -18.75 -7.44 -23.21
CA THR A 123 -18.01 -8.45 -23.96
C THR A 123 -17.17 -7.76 -25.04
N ALA A 124 -15.97 -7.34 -24.70
CA ALA A 124 -14.92 -7.02 -25.65
C ALA A 124 -13.67 -7.76 -25.23
N ALA A 125 -13.14 -8.57 -26.15
CA ALA A 125 -12.05 -9.49 -25.99
C ALA A 125 -10.92 -8.95 -25.12
N SER A 126 -10.74 -9.58 -23.96
CA SER A 126 -9.59 -9.40 -23.08
C SER A 126 -8.37 -10.00 -23.78
N ALA A 127 -7.37 -9.18 -24.08
CA ALA A 127 -6.02 -9.70 -24.02
C ALA A 127 -5.81 -10.17 -22.57
N GLU A 128 -5.61 -11.47 -22.36
CA GLU A 128 -5.36 -12.06 -21.06
C GLU A 128 -4.23 -11.30 -20.37
N ALA A 129 -4.56 -10.63 -19.27
CA ALA A 129 -3.54 -10.18 -18.34
C ALA A 129 -2.79 -11.44 -17.86
N PRO A 130 -1.45 -11.41 -17.73
CA PRO A 130 -0.70 -12.56 -17.27
C PRO A 130 -1.30 -13.07 -15.96
N GLU A 131 -1.65 -14.35 -15.89
CA GLU A 131 -2.20 -14.95 -14.70
C GLU A 131 -1.18 -14.81 -13.56
N ASN A 132 -1.51 -13.97 -12.57
CA ASN A 132 -0.73 -13.88 -11.34
C ASN A 132 -1.02 -15.12 -10.50
N THR A 133 -0.02 -15.95 -10.30
CA THR A 133 -0.13 -17.13 -9.43
C THR A 133 0.19 -16.76 -7.99
N LEU A 134 -0.72 -17.02 -7.06
CA LEU A 134 -0.45 -16.87 -5.63
C LEU A 134 0.58 -17.91 -5.19
N LEU A 135 1.77 -17.47 -4.78
CA LEU A 135 2.84 -18.34 -4.26
C LEU A 135 2.66 -18.65 -2.78
N GLY A 136 2.28 -17.67 -1.99
CA GLY A 136 2.09 -17.83 -0.56
C GLY A 136 1.40 -16.63 0.06
N SER A 137 0.76 -16.86 1.20
CA SER A 137 0.12 -15.79 1.95
C SER A 137 0.18 -16.07 3.45
N TYR A 138 0.19 -15.02 4.25
CA TYR A 138 0.09 -15.11 5.69
C TYR A 138 -0.59 -13.87 6.27
N ALA A 139 -1.28 -14.02 7.40
CA ALA A 139 -1.98 -12.92 8.04
C ALA A 139 -1.75 -12.92 9.57
N THR A 140 -1.57 -11.73 10.13
CA THR A 140 -1.52 -11.51 11.57
C THR A 140 -2.51 -10.43 11.99
N ALA A 141 -3.08 -10.56 13.19
CA ALA A 141 -4.03 -9.61 13.73
C ALA A 141 -3.33 -8.54 14.58
N TYR A 142 -3.85 -7.31 14.58
CA TYR A 142 -3.40 -6.24 15.47
C TYR A 142 -4.57 -5.33 15.87
N ASN A 143 -4.41 -4.61 17.00
CA ASN A 143 -5.40 -3.63 17.45
C ASN A 143 -5.23 -2.32 16.64
N PRO A 144 -6.25 -1.87 15.90
CA PRO A 144 -6.16 -0.65 15.10
C PRO A 144 -6.19 0.65 15.92
N ASN A 145 -6.63 0.59 17.17
CA ASN A 145 -6.89 1.76 18.01
C ASN A 145 -5.70 2.19 18.90
N ILE A 146 -4.49 1.79 18.54
CA ILE A 146 -3.27 2.14 19.28
C ILE A 146 -2.19 2.66 18.32
N SER A 147 -1.28 3.50 18.84
CA SER A 147 -0.28 4.21 18.03
C SER A 147 0.57 3.30 17.12
N ARG A 148 0.89 2.08 17.57
CA ARG A 148 1.63 1.11 16.76
C ARG A 148 0.92 0.72 15.45
N ALA A 149 -0.41 0.86 15.39
CA ALA A 149 -1.18 0.55 14.19
C ALA A 149 -0.84 1.50 13.02
N VAL A 150 -0.54 2.77 13.32
CA VAL A 150 -0.08 3.74 12.33
C VAL A 150 1.21 3.26 11.68
N ASN A 151 2.17 2.81 12.47
CA ASN A 151 3.45 2.30 11.98
C ASN A 151 3.29 1.01 11.16
N ILE A 152 2.41 0.10 11.58
CA ILE A 152 2.09 -1.14 10.85
C ILE A 152 1.49 -0.81 9.50
N ALA A 153 0.46 0.04 9.46
CA ALA A 153 -0.21 0.43 8.23
C ALA A 153 0.76 1.13 7.26
N LEU A 154 1.59 2.05 7.77
CA LEU A 154 2.57 2.77 6.97
C LEU A 154 3.64 1.84 6.40
N ALA A 155 4.22 0.94 7.20
CA ALA A 155 5.21 0.00 6.69
C ALA A 155 4.60 -0.99 5.69
N ALA A 156 3.39 -1.48 5.95
CA ALA A 156 2.67 -2.36 5.03
C ALA A 156 2.38 -1.66 3.70
N SER A 157 1.95 -0.40 3.72
CA SER A 157 1.68 0.37 2.49
C SER A 157 2.94 0.55 1.63
N ARG A 158 4.12 0.68 2.24
CA ARG A 158 5.39 0.86 1.53
C ARG A 158 5.89 -0.40 0.83
N ILE A 159 5.54 -1.57 1.35
CA ILE A 159 5.91 -2.85 0.72
C ILE A 159 4.81 -3.40 -0.20
N ASN A 160 3.61 -2.86 -0.11
CA ASN A 160 2.49 -3.30 -0.93
C ASN A 160 2.73 -2.99 -2.41
N GLY A 161 2.61 -4.01 -3.26
CA GLY A 161 2.80 -3.91 -4.71
C GLY A 161 4.26 -3.81 -5.15
N VAL A 162 5.23 -4.00 -4.27
CA VAL A 162 6.64 -4.12 -4.68
C VAL A 162 6.81 -5.35 -5.56
N VAL A 163 7.40 -5.16 -6.73
CA VAL A 163 7.73 -6.22 -7.68
C VAL A 163 9.23 -6.44 -7.64
N ILE A 164 9.63 -7.70 -7.53
CA ILE A 164 11.02 -8.13 -7.49
C ILE A 164 11.25 -8.99 -8.72
N GLN A 165 12.19 -8.58 -9.58
CA GLN A 165 12.53 -9.35 -10.77
C GLN A 165 13.41 -10.56 -10.38
N PRO A 166 13.42 -11.63 -11.19
CA PRO A 166 14.33 -12.75 -10.97
C PRO A 166 15.78 -12.27 -10.87
N GLY A 167 16.43 -12.59 -9.74
CA GLY A 167 17.80 -12.19 -9.45
C GLY A 167 17.94 -10.86 -8.68
N ASP A 168 16.87 -10.10 -8.53
CA ASP A 168 16.90 -8.89 -7.69
C ASP A 168 16.82 -9.25 -6.21
N SER A 169 17.39 -8.39 -5.38
CA SER A 169 17.34 -8.54 -3.93
C SER A 169 16.35 -7.55 -3.30
N PHE A 170 15.50 -8.05 -2.42
CA PHE A 170 14.65 -7.23 -1.58
C PHE A 170 15.30 -6.96 -0.23
N SER A 171 15.17 -5.72 0.28
CA SER A 171 15.53 -5.29 1.62
C SER A 171 14.34 -4.61 2.27
N PHE A 172 13.85 -5.16 3.37
CA PHE A 172 12.71 -4.60 4.09
C PHE A 172 13.04 -3.20 4.63
N ASN A 173 14.19 -3.03 5.29
CA ASN A 173 14.60 -1.74 5.83
C ASN A 173 14.73 -0.66 4.76
N HIS A 174 15.26 -1.01 3.59
CA HIS A 174 15.38 -0.05 2.47
C HIS A 174 14.01 0.37 1.96
N THR A 175 13.08 -0.59 1.82
CA THR A 175 11.74 -0.36 1.27
C THR A 175 10.88 0.49 2.19
N ILE A 176 10.94 0.27 3.51
CA ILE A 176 10.12 1.01 4.47
C ILE A 176 10.67 2.40 4.81
N LEU A 177 11.88 2.76 4.36
CA LEU A 177 12.62 3.99 4.66
C LEU A 177 13.01 4.11 6.16
N PRO A 178 13.89 5.08 6.52
CA PRO A 178 14.26 5.33 7.90
C PRO A 178 13.03 5.61 8.79
N ARG A 179 13.00 5.00 9.95
CA ARG A 179 11.91 5.11 10.92
C ARG A 179 12.01 6.42 11.71
N THR A 180 11.61 7.51 11.07
CA THR A 180 11.62 8.85 11.64
C THR A 180 10.23 9.48 11.59
N ALA A 181 10.00 10.49 12.43
CA ALA A 181 8.75 11.26 12.38
C ALA A 181 8.56 11.96 11.02
N ALA A 182 9.65 12.42 10.40
CA ALA A 182 9.60 13.03 9.05
C ALA A 182 9.09 12.05 7.98
N ASN A 183 9.29 10.75 8.17
CA ASN A 183 8.77 9.70 7.30
C ASN A 183 7.40 9.17 7.76
N GLY A 184 6.72 9.85 8.70
CA GLY A 184 5.38 9.51 9.17
C GLY A 184 5.32 8.45 10.27
N TYR A 185 6.46 7.99 10.80
CA TYR A 185 6.47 7.03 11.90
C TYR A 185 6.24 7.72 13.24
N VAL A 186 5.42 7.09 14.09
CA VAL A 186 5.08 7.60 15.41
C VAL A 186 5.74 6.77 16.52
N GLU A 187 5.76 7.32 17.74
CA GLU A 187 6.24 6.61 18.92
C GLU A 187 5.27 5.50 19.33
N ALA A 188 5.82 4.32 19.57
CA ALA A 188 5.13 3.16 20.13
C ALA A 188 6.15 2.22 20.77
N ASN A 189 5.71 1.19 21.51
CA ASN A 189 6.61 0.27 22.17
C ASN A 189 7.50 -0.50 21.19
N VAL A 190 8.80 -0.46 21.40
CA VAL A 190 9.84 -1.26 20.76
C VAL A 190 10.51 -2.18 21.77
N ILE A 191 11.19 -3.24 21.31
CA ILE A 191 11.94 -4.16 22.17
C ILE A 191 13.42 -3.76 22.16
N VAL A 192 13.95 -3.36 23.31
CA VAL A 192 15.38 -3.06 23.50
C VAL A 192 15.85 -3.80 24.75
N ASN A 193 16.92 -4.58 24.63
CA ASN A 193 17.50 -5.35 25.74
C ASN A 193 16.45 -6.19 26.48
N LYS A 194 15.60 -6.90 25.75
CA LYS A 194 14.50 -7.74 26.28
C LYS A 194 13.47 -6.98 27.13
N LYS A 195 13.29 -5.68 26.87
CA LYS A 195 12.27 -4.85 27.53
C LYS A 195 11.50 -4.03 26.51
N TYR A 196 10.24 -3.78 26.80
CA TYR A 196 9.44 -2.83 26.02
C TYR A 196 9.73 -1.40 26.48
N VAL A 197 10.14 -0.55 25.56
CA VAL A 197 10.39 0.88 25.77
C VAL A 197 9.75 1.70 24.66
N PRO A 198 9.36 2.96 24.92
CA PRO A 198 8.91 3.87 23.85
C PRO A 198 10.00 4.07 22.80
N GLY A 199 9.60 4.09 21.53
CA GLY A 199 10.53 4.36 20.42
C GLY A 199 9.79 4.53 19.10
N THR A 200 10.39 5.29 18.16
CA THR A 200 9.79 5.55 16.86
C THR A 200 9.72 4.28 16.02
N GLY A 201 8.55 3.99 15.46
CA GLY A 201 8.35 2.84 14.58
C GLY A 201 8.03 1.52 15.30
N GLY A 202 7.62 1.57 16.58
CA GLY A 202 7.15 0.38 17.29
C GLY A 202 5.98 -0.29 16.55
N GLY A 203 6.04 -1.62 16.41
CA GLY A 203 5.06 -2.43 15.68
C GLY A 203 5.52 -2.91 14.30
N ILE A 204 6.51 -2.28 13.68
CA ILE A 204 6.95 -2.60 12.32
C ILE A 204 7.48 -4.03 12.19
N CYS A 205 8.10 -4.59 13.23
CA CYS A 205 8.53 -6.00 13.23
C CYS A 205 7.37 -6.99 13.04
N GLN A 206 6.13 -6.60 13.31
CA GLN A 206 4.98 -7.44 12.96
C GLN A 206 4.80 -7.49 11.43
N VAL A 207 5.09 -6.40 10.72
CA VAL A 207 5.01 -6.36 9.25
C VAL A 207 6.08 -7.24 8.62
N SER A 208 7.35 -7.11 9.06
CA SER A 208 8.44 -7.96 8.56
C SER A 208 8.22 -9.45 8.89
N SER A 209 7.69 -9.76 10.07
CA SER A 209 7.37 -11.15 10.46
C SER A 209 6.24 -11.73 9.62
N THR A 210 5.18 -10.96 9.36
CA THR A 210 4.06 -11.41 8.51
C THR A 210 4.52 -11.66 7.07
N LEU A 211 5.39 -10.77 6.54
CA LEU A 211 5.99 -10.97 5.21
C LEU A 211 6.87 -12.23 5.19
N TYR A 212 7.72 -12.42 6.19
CA TYR A 212 8.58 -13.61 6.29
C TYR A 212 7.73 -14.90 6.36
N ALA A 213 6.66 -14.91 7.14
CA ALA A 213 5.75 -16.05 7.19
C ALA A 213 5.08 -16.32 5.83
N ALA A 214 4.69 -15.30 5.07
CA ALA A 214 4.20 -15.46 3.71
C ALA A 214 5.28 -16.01 2.76
N MET A 215 6.54 -15.59 2.91
CA MET A 215 7.67 -16.17 2.17
C MET A 215 7.87 -17.64 2.47
N LEU A 216 7.78 -18.05 3.75
CA LEU A 216 7.87 -19.46 4.14
C LEU A 216 6.77 -20.31 3.48
N THR A 217 5.54 -19.80 3.42
CA THR A 217 4.44 -20.49 2.73
C THR A 217 4.63 -20.57 1.22
N ALA A 218 5.36 -19.62 0.64
CA ALA A 218 5.75 -19.60 -0.77
C ALA A 218 6.98 -20.46 -1.09
N GLY A 219 7.65 -21.02 -0.08
CA GLY A 219 8.92 -21.73 -0.26
C GLY A 219 10.11 -20.83 -0.64
N LEU A 220 10.00 -19.52 -0.41
CA LEU A 220 11.06 -18.55 -0.71
C LEU A 220 12.04 -18.44 0.46
N PRO A 221 13.33 -18.71 0.26
CA PRO A 221 14.35 -18.59 1.31
C PRO A 221 14.68 -17.13 1.60
N ALA A 222 14.82 -16.79 2.88
CA ALA A 222 15.40 -15.51 3.26
C ALA A 222 16.94 -15.58 3.15
N THR A 223 17.56 -14.54 2.59
CA THR A 223 19.02 -14.35 2.57
C THR A 223 19.51 -13.69 3.85
N GLU A 224 18.65 -12.95 4.54
CA GLU A 224 18.88 -12.38 5.87
C GLU A 224 17.58 -12.42 6.68
N ARG A 225 17.62 -13.00 7.89
CA ARG A 225 16.53 -13.01 8.85
C ARG A 225 17.06 -13.16 10.27
N HIS A 226 16.51 -12.43 11.21
CA HIS A 226 16.86 -12.45 12.62
C HIS A 226 15.62 -12.72 13.48
N PRO A 227 15.70 -13.64 14.47
CA PRO A 227 14.61 -13.86 15.43
C PRO A 227 14.56 -12.72 16.45
N HIS A 228 13.37 -12.51 17.05
CA HIS A 228 13.27 -11.63 18.21
C HIS A 228 13.98 -12.21 19.44
N SER A 229 14.47 -11.31 20.28
CA SER A 229 15.06 -11.69 21.57
C SER A 229 14.03 -12.05 22.65
N LEU A 230 12.76 -11.80 22.38
CA LEU A 230 11.58 -12.16 23.17
C LEU A 230 10.55 -12.82 22.29
N ASN A 231 9.78 -13.74 22.84
CA ASN A 231 8.62 -14.29 22.14
C ASN A 231 7.60 -13.17 21.87
N VAL A 232 7.17 -13.05 20.62
CA VAL A 232 6.18 -12.07 20.14
C VAL A 232 4.85 -12.78 19.92
N GLY A 233 3.81 -12.37 20.64
CA GLY A 233 2.53 -13.08 20.70
C GLY A 233 1.66 -13.00 19.42
N TYR A 234 2.09 -12.34 18.35
CA TYR A 234 1.31 -12.15 17.12
C TYR A 234 1.65 -13.18 16.03
N ILE A 235 2.66 -14.01 16.21
CA ILE A 235 3.10 -15.01 15.24
C ILE A 235 3.71 -16.22 15.98
N PRO A 236 3.61 -17.46 15.43
CA PRO A 236 4.28 -18.62 15.99
C PRO A 236 5.79 -18.46 16.06
N GLU A 237 6.40 -19.10 17.06
CA GLU A 237 7.85 -19.12 17.23
C GLU A 237 8.55 -19.68 15.98
N GLY A 238 9.66 -19.05 15.59
CA GLY A 238 10.41 -19.42 14.38
C GLY A 238 9.89 -18.79 13.09
N MET A 239 8.69 -18.23 13.08
CA MET A 239 8.11 -17.53 11.90
C MET A 239 8.27 -16.00 11.99
N ASP A 240 8.93 -15.49 13.02
CA ASP A 240 9.17 -14.08 13.22
C ASP A 240 10.42 -13.59 12.48
N ALA A 241 10.45 -12.29 12.16
CA ALA A 241 11.62 -11.61 11.61
C ALA A 241 11.76 -10.23 12.25
N THR A 242 12.76 -10.04 13.11
CA THR A 242 13.04 -8.74 13.69
C THR A 242 13.91 -7.89 12.78
N ILE A 243 13.67 -6.59 12.83
CA ILE A 243 14.47 -5.58 12.14
C ILE A 243 14.95 -4.52 13.12
N SER A 244 16.17 -4.00 12.95
CA SER A 244 16.70 -2.97 13.84
C SER A 244 17.73 -2.08 13.15
N GLY A 245 17.44 -0.80 13.02
CA GLY A 245 18.34 0.16 12.38
C GLY A 245 18.79 -0.32 11.00
N ASN A 246 20.11 -0.27 10.78
CA ASN A 246 20.78 -0.84 9.60
C ASN A 246 21.45 -2.19 9.90
N ALA A 247 21.31 -2.70 11.14
CA ALA A 247 22.04 -3.87 11.63
C ALA A 247 21.27 -5.18 11.43
N LEU A 248 19.95 -5.16 11.48
CA LEU A 248 19.10 -6.33 11.31
C LEU A 248 18.05 -6.05 10.26
N ASP A 249 18.00 -6.87 9.22
CA ASP A 249 17.07 -6.73 8.10
C ASP A 249 16.32 -8.05 7.82
N LEU A 250 15.29 -7.98 7.00
CA LEU A 250 14.70 -9.11 6.31
C LEU A 250 15.02 -8.95 4.83
N ARG A 251 15.78 -9.89 4.27
CA ARG A 251 16.17 -9.88 2.86
C ARG A 251 15.90 -11.21 2.18
N PHE A 252 15.65 -11.16 0.89
CA PHE A 252 15.51 -12.32 0.01
C PHE A 252 15.80 -11.92 -1.45
N THR A 253 16.00 -12.93 -2.30
CA THR A 253 16.32 -12.78 -3.73
C THR A 253 15.43 -13.69 -4.56
#